data_ec5615d968b4db8098a080a56c49b7ad
#
_entry.id   ec5615d968b4db8098a080a56c49b7ad
#
_cell.length_a   1.000
_cell.length_b   1.000
_cell.length_c   1.000
_cell.angle_alpha   90.00
_cell.angle_beta   90.00
_cell.angle_gamma   90.00
#
_symmetry.space_group_name_H-M   'P 1'
#
loop_
_entity.id
_entity.type
_entity.pdbx_description
1 polymer ?
#
loop_
_entity_poly.entity_id
_entity_poly.type
_entity_poly.pdbx_seq_one_letter_code
_entity_poly.pdbx_strand_id
1 'polypeptide(L)'
;VTAETSMQAVEPIDPQSSYAVLICDLVGLRFGPDGKPDPSEVRAHIEAKGGRFHSSSLGDKAELERGRVHFFYQPDLSTREELIEAAGEGRYDAVIAAATFLPAETVFPLAGVRIGAGTGNMGSGSWGGGSGEGGTAVLMNTPGINSRATAQMAMKAILKVLPDLPVDMLHDLVARGAFDTGRELRDFPTEKLEGKTMAIIGYGNIGREVAKLARAFGMRVVIHARPRHRDWIEAEGFVYAASPAEAAEGADVLSVHVGLGKQDAQTGRYANAGIVAADVLSRMKNGAVLVNYDRGELVDIEALDDALSSGRLSHAAIDADLFSDASTGGLSGPMLPYLDLVERHGAKLELLPHAAADTDHPSRVAGAKQAVDQLFDVICRKAVTNAKGSVPPGYVSLGMTTPPGIGPVTESHLLKLTSHDCTELADLCDRQSRLWKALSETPTAERGGIVAEQGEELVRSIDRFCLLAEKLNLRGPYQ
;
A
#
# COMPACT_ATOMS: atom_id res chain seq x y z
N VAL A 1 -38.02 6.79 13.63
CA VAL A 1 -38.36 6.69 12.21
C VAL A 1 -37.18 6.01 11.58
N THR A 2 -37.28 4.68 11.44
CA THR A 2 -36.30 3.80 10.84
C THR A 2 -36.26 4.02 9.34
N ALA A 3 -35.20 4.59 8.82
CA ALA A 3 -34.92 4.52 7.38
C ALA A 3 -34.35 3.12 7.09
N GLU A 4 -35.19 2.24 6.62
CA GLU A 4 -34.76 1.02 5.93
C GLU A 4 -34.01 1.44 4.66
N THR A 5 -32.69 1.37 4.69
CA THR A 5 -31.89 1.42 3.48
C THR A 5 -32.05 0.05 2.81
N SER A 6 -33.06 -0.06 1.93
CA SER A 6 -33.23 -1.23 1.09
C SER A 6 -31.92 -1.48 0.31
N MET A 7 -31.31 -2.64 0.50
CA MET A 7 -30.34 -3.16 -0.47
C MET A 7 -31.03 -3.18 -1.83
N GLN A 8 -30.73 -2.18 -2.67
CA GLN A 8 -31.18 -2.21 -4.05
C GLN A 8 -30.55 -3.45 -4.69
N ALA A 9 -31.39 -4.35 -5.17
CA ALA A 9 -30.96 -5.49 -5.97
C ALA A 9 -30.05 -4.97 -7.10
N VAL A 10 -29.00 -5.74 -7.41
CA VAL A 10 -28.15 -5.44 -8.57
C VAL A 10 -29.05 -5.31 -9.78
N GLU A 11 -29.15 -4.10 -10.33
CA GLU A 11 -29.86 -3.94 -11.59
C GLU A 11 -29.11 -4.78 -12.63
N PRO A 12 -29.79 -5.65 -13.36
CA PRO A 12 -29.14 -6.44 -14.40
C PRO A 12 -28.59 -5.48 -15.45
N ILE A 13 -27.41 -5.80 -15.99
CA ILE A 13 -26.87 -5.11 -17.17
C ILE A 13 -27.98 -5.06 -18.21
N ASP A 14 -28.20 -3.85 -18.79
CA ASP A 14 -29.18 -3.71 -19.87
C ASP A 14 -28.96 -4.82 -20.91
N PRO A 15 -29.94 -5.70 -21.13
CA PRO A 15 -29.80 -6.85 -22.04
C PRO A 15 -29.47 -6.46 -23.48
N GLN A 16 -29.70 -5.20 -23.86
CA GLN A 16 -29.42 -4.69 -25.20
C GLN A 16 -28.03 -4.06 -25.34
N SER A 17 -27.35 -3.79 -24.24
CA SER A 17 -26.05 -3.15 -24.22
C SER A 17 -24.91 -4.16 -24.04
N SER A 18 -23.75 -3.85 -24.62
CA SER A 18 -22.48 -4.52 -24.35
C SER A 18 -21.44 -3.48 -23.94
N TYR A 19 -20.59 -3.83 -23.00
CA TYR A 19 -19.57 -2.92 -22.49
C TYR A 19 -18.19 -3.51 -22.71
N ALA A 20 -17.27 -2.72 -23.21
CA ALA A 20 -15.87 -3.11 -23.46
C ALA A 20 -14.95 -2.41 -22.44
N VAL A 21 -14.16 -3.17 -21.72
CA VAL A 21 -13.18 -2.69 -20.75
C VAL A 21 -11.79 -3.07 -21.20
N LEU A 22 -10.88 -2.11 -21.30
CA LEU A 22 -9.47 -2.37 -21.55
C LEU A 22 -8.74 -2.64 -20.23
N ILE A 23 -7.95 -3.71 -20.17
CA ILE A 23 -6.97 -3.95 -19.11
C ILE A 23 -5.60 -3.77 -19.74
N CYS A 24 -4.93 -2.64 -19.46
CA CYS A 24 -3.62 -2.33 -20.04
C CYS A 24 -2.51 -3.18 -19.44
N ASP A 25 -2.52 -3.33 -18.12
CA ASP A 25 -1.49 -4.09 -17.43
C ASP A 25 -1.97 -4.64 -16.07
N LEU A 26 -1.29 -5.71 -15.66
CA LEU A 26 -1.41 -6.34 -14.35
C LEU A 26 0.01 -6.65 -13.84
N VAL A 27 0.85 -5.61 -13.68
CA VAL A 27 2.26 -5.74 -13.26
C VAL A 27 2.36 -6.48 -11.93
N GLY A 28 3.36 -7.33 -11.78
CA GLY A 28 3.61 -8.09 -10.56
C GLY A 28 2.88 -9.43 -10.49
N LEU A 29 2.22 -9.86 -11.58
CA LEU A 29 1.74 -11.23 -11.69
C LEU A 29 2.90 -12.21 -11.82
N ARG A 30 2.79 -13.39 -11.18
CA ARG A 30 3.70 -14.51 -11.45
C ARG A 30 3.56 -14.97 -12.91
N PHE A 31 4.61 -15.58 -13.43
CA PHE A 31 4.58 -16.14 -14.78
C PHE A 31 3.90 -17.51 -14.78
N GLY A 32 3.11 -17.76 -15.81
CA GLY A 32 2.52 -19.06 -16.11
C GLY A 32 3.53 -19.99 -16.81
N PRO A 33 3.09 -21.21 -17.15
CA PRO A 33 3.92 -22.19 -17.85
C PRO A 33 4.40 -21.74 -19.25
N ASP A 34 3.71 -20.79 -19.84
CA ASP A 34 4.02 -20.17 -21.16
C ASP A 34 5.06 -19.04 -21.05
N GLY A 35 5.57 -18.75 -19.84
CA GLY A 35 6.53 -17.67 -19.59
C GLY A 35 5.92 -16.26 -19.67
N LYS A 36 4.58 -16.13 -19.64
CA LYS A 36 3.87 -14.85 -19.63
C LYS A 36 3.20 -14.60 -18.27
N PRO A 37 2.88 -13.34 -17.92
CA PRO A 37 2.10 -13.04 -16.74
C PRO A 37 0.78 -13.81 -16.71
N ASP A 38 0.47 -14.48 -15.61
CA ASP A 38 -0.71 -15.34 -15.45
C ASP A 38 -1.94 -14.57 -14.94
N PRO A 39 -2.93 -14.22 -15.79
CA PRO A 39 -4.15 -13.52 -15.40
C PRO A 39 -5.29 -14.48 -14.99
N SER A 40 -5.03 -15.77 -14.81
CA SER A 40 -6.08 -16.81 -14.64
C SER A 40 -7.02 -16.53 -13.49
N GLU A 41 -6.52 -16.05 -12.35
CA GLU A 41 -7.35 -15.70 -11.19
C GLU A 41 -8.24 -14.48 -11.42
N VAL A 42 -7.76 -13.50 -12.19
CA VAL A 42 -8.54 -12.32 -12.58
C VAL A 42 -9.61 -12.71 -13.62
N ARG A 43 -9.26 -13.56 -14.58
CA ARG A 43 -10.21 -14.16 -15.54
C ARG A 43 -11.34 -14.89 -14.82
N ALA A 44 -11.00 -15.81 -13.91
CA ALA A 44 -11.99 -16.56 -13.16
C ALA A 44 -12.94 -15.65 -12.36
N HIS A 45 -12.43 -14.55 -11.80
CA HIS A 45 -13.26 -13.57 -11.08
C HIS A 45 -14.23 -12.83 -12.01
N ILE A 46 -13.75 -12.39 -13.20
CA ILE A 46 -14.59 -11.75 -14.22
C ILE A 46 -15.71 -12.70 -14.68
N GLU A 47 -15.36 -13.95 -14.97
CA GLU A 47 -16.30 -14.96 -15.43
C GLU A 47 -17.35 -15.33 -14.35
N ALA A 48 -16.91 -15.42 -13.08
CA ALA A 48 -17.81 -15.65 -11.95
C ALA A 48 -18.84 -14.53 -11.75
N LYS A 49 -18.51 -13.30 -12.18
CA LYS A 49 -19.45 -12.15 -12.20
C LYS A 49 -20.29 -12.07 -13.47
N GLY A 50 -20.19 -13.05 -14.36
CA GLY A 50 -20.92 -13.08 -15.62
C GLY A 50 -20.30 -12.24 -16.74
N GLY A 51 -19.08 -11.72 -16.57
CA GLY A 51 -18.31 -11.06 -17.61
C GLY A 51 -17.65 -12.03 -18.58
N ARG A 52 -16.96 -11.48 -19.59
CA ARG A 52 -16.14 -12.23 -20.55
C ARG A 52 -14.71 -11.70 -20.52
N PHE A 53 -13.75 -12.58 -20.51
CA PHE A 53 -12.33 -12.25 -20.59
C PHE A 53 -11.77 -12.60 -21.98
N HIS A 54 -11.04 -11.65 -22.58
CA HIS A 54 -10.42 -11.79 -23.91
C HIS A 54 -8.93 -11.49 -23.81
N SER A 55 -8.11 -12.34 -24.41
CA SER A 55 -6.66 -12.10 -24.59
C SER A 55 -6.34 -11.45 -25.95
N SER A 56 -7.35 -11.27 -26.80
CA SER A 56 -7.25 -10.57 -28.08
C SER A 56 -7.65 -9.10 -27.95
N SER A 57 -7.28 -8.28 -28.92
CA SER A 57 -7.77 -6.90 -29.04
C SER A 57 -9.26 -6.85 -29.36
N LEU A 58 -9.90 -5.73 -29.06
CA LEU A 58 -11.31 -5.48 -29.42
C LEU A 58 -11.41 -5.35 -30.96
N GLY A 59 -12.25 -6.19 -31.57
CA GLY A 59 -12.72 -6.05 -32.94
C GLY A 59 -13.87 -5.06 -33.11
N ASP A 60 -14.94 -5.47 -33.79
CA ASP A 60 -16.17 -4.69 -33.86
C ASP A 60 -16.96 -4.85 -32.55
N LYS A 61 -17.20 -3.73 -31.87
CA LYS A 61 -17.99 -3.71 -30.61
C LYS A 61 -19.43 -4.20 -30.83
N ALA A 62 -19.98 -4.06 -32.05
CA ALA A 62 -21.32 -4.51 -32.37
C ALA A 62 -21.47 -6.05 -32.35
N GLU A 63 -20.36 -6.78 -32.49
CA GLU A 63 -20.33 -8.25 -32.44
C GLU A 63 -20.25 -8.83 -31.04
N LEU A 64 -20.10 -7.99 -30.02
CA LEU A 64 -20.00 -8.44 -28.64
C LEU A 64 -21.32 -9.02 -28.14
N GLU A 65 -21.26 -10.06 -27.31
CA GLU A 65 -22.42 -10.65 -26.64
C GLU A 65 -23.13 -9.56 -25.80
N ARG A 66 -24.38 -9.29 -26.11
CA ARG A 66 -25.20 -8.30 -25.41
C ARG A 66 -25.52 -8.72 -23.97
N GLY A 67 -25.78 -7.75 -23.11
CA GLY A 67 -26.05 -8.00 -21.68
C GLY A 67 -24.80 -8.43 -20.90
N ARG A 68 -23.60 -8.13 -21.40
CA ARG A 68 -22.34 -8.54 -20.79
C ARG A 68 -21.30 -7.43 -20.73
N VAL A 69 -20.37 -7.57 -19.78
CA VAL A 69 -19.14 -6.77 -19.72
C VAL A 69 -17.98 -7.62 -20.25
N HIS A 70 -17.28 -7.11 -21.24
CA HIS A 70 -16.18 -7.75 -21.92
C HIS A 70 -14.87 -7.08 -21.52
N PHE A 71 -13.93 -7.83 -20.96
CA PHE A 71 -12.62 -7.37 -20.52
C PHE A 71 -11.55 -7.83 -21.50
N PHE A 72 -10.79 -6.89 -22.04
CA PHE A 72 -9.74 -7.12 -23.05
C PHE A 72 -8.38 -6.88 -22.40
N TYR A 73 -7.63 -7.94 -22.14
CA TYR A 73 -6.29 -7.85 -21.56
C TYR A 73 -5.25 -7.66 -22.65
N GLN A 74 -4.66 -6.47 -22.70
CA GLN A 74 -3.73 -6.03 -23.72
C GLN A 74 -2.41 -5.53 -23.11
N PRO A 75 -1.60 -6.42 -22.49
CA PRO A 75 -0.39 -6.03 -21.74
C PRO A 75 0.75 -5.52 -22.66
N ASP A 76 0.65 -5.73 -23.96
CA ASP A 76 1.65 -5.29 -24.93
C ASP A 76 1.48 -3.81 -25.34
N LEU A 77 0.35 -3.18 -25.02
CA LEU A 77 0.12 -1.74 -25.24
C LEU A 77 0.97 -0.93 -24.26
N SER A 78 2.08 -0.38 -24.71
CA SER A 78 3.07 0.27 -23.86
C SER A 78 3.49 1.66 -24.30
N THR A 79 3.31 2.00 -25.60
CA THR A 79 3.65 3.32 -26.14
C THR A 79 2.43 4.24 -26.14
N ARG A 80 2.70 5.55 -26.15
CA ARG A 80 1.66 6.58 -26.24
C ARG A 80 0.82 6.41 -27.51
N GLU A 81 1.46 6.15 -28.63
CA GLU A 81 0.86 6.00 -29.94
C GLU A 81 -0.09 4.79 -29.98
N GLU A 82 0.35 3.63 -29.51
CA GLU A 82 -0.46 2.41 -29.41
C GLU A 82 -1.71 2.62 -28.54
N LEU A 83 -1.56 3.30 -27.41
CA LEU A 83 -2.67 3.59 -26.50
C LEU A 83 -3.68 4.56 -27.12
N ILE A 84 -3.24 5.57 -27.85
CA ILE A 84 -4.13 6.50 -28.57
C ILE A 84 -4.84 5.78 -29.71
N GLU A 85 -4.15 4.95 -30.47
CA GLU A 85 -4.76 4.15 -31.55
C GLU A 85 -5.82 3.18 -30.98
N ALA A 86 -5.50 2.50 -29.87
CA ALA A 86 -6.42 1.55 -29.25
C ALA A 86 -7.64 2.22 -28.61
N ALA A 87 -7.49 3.39 -27.95
CA ALA A 87 -8.49 3.98 -27.05
C ALA A 87 -8.81 5.46 -27.32
N GLY A 88 -8.27 6.09 -28.38
CA GLY A 88 -8.45 7.51 -28.68
C GLY A 88 -9.89 7.88 -29.09
N GLU A 89 -10.65 6.94 -29.68
CA GLU A 89 -12.01 7.18 -30.19
C GLU A 89 -13.13 6.65 -29.27
N GLY A 90 -12.82 6.29 -28.01
CA GLY A 90 -13.82 5.77 -27.08
C GLY A 90 -14.33 4.37 -27.42
N ARG A 91 -13.53 3.55 -28.07
CA ARG A 91 -13.86 2.16 -28.42
C ARG A 91 -14.08 1.32 -27.16
N TYR A 92 -13.35 1.61 -26.08
CA TYR A 92 -13.55 1.02 -24.76
C TYR A 92 -14.36 1.96 -23.88
N ASP A 93 -15.29 1.40 -23.10
CA ASP A 93 -16.12 2.17 -22.17
C ASP A 93 -15.36 2.54 -20.90
N ALA A 94 -14.44 1.68 -20.48
CA ALA A 94 -13.65 1.87 -19.27
C ALA A 94 -12.26 1.23 -19.40
N VAL A 95 -11.37 1.54 -18.44
CA VAL A 95 -10.00 1.01 -18.43
C VAL A 95 -9.57 0.63 -17.02
N ILE A 96 -8.73 -0.42 -16.92
CA ILE A 96 -7.94 -0.78 -15.75
C ILE A 96 -6.46 -0.67 -16.12
N ALA A 97 -5.70 0.07 -15.32
CA ALA A 97 -4.25 0.17 -15.46
C ALA A 97 -3.56 0.09 -14.10
N ALA A 98 -2.36 -0.47 -14.05
CA ALA A 98 -1.52 -0.45 -12.85
C ALA A 98 -0.33 0.51 -13.03
N ALA A 99 0.58 0.25 -13.96
CA ALA A 99 1.77 1.05 -14.23
C ALA A 99 1.70 1.83 -15.54
N THR A 100 0.88 1.41 -16.48
CA THR A 100 0.74 2.05 -17.82
C THR A 100 0.32 3.51 -17.68
N PHE A 101 1.03 4.40 -18.37
CA PHE A 101 0.70 5.84 -18.46
C PHE A 101 -0.31 6.07 -19.58
N LEU A 102 -1.54 6.45 -19.20
CA LEU A 102 -2.60 6.75 -20.16
C LEU A 102 -2.45 8.19 -20.68
N PRO A 103 -2.34 8.38 -22.01
CA PRO A 103 -2.32 9.72 -22.62
C PRO A 103 -3.63 10.48 -22.43
N ALA A 104 -3.55 11.81 -22.46
CA ALA A 104 -4.73 12.68 -22.30
C ALA A 104 -5.76 12.49 -23.42
N GLU A 105 -5.32 12.05 -24.60
CA GLU A 105 -6.13 11.82 -25.79
C GLU A 105 -6.91 10.50 -25.76
N THR A 106 -6.64 9.61 -24.83
CA THR A 106 -7.43 8.38 -24.66
C THR A 106 -8.82 8.71 -24.11
N VAL A 107 -9.84 8.01 -24.61
CA VAL A 107 -11.25 8.29 -24.31
C VAL A 107 -11.91 7.04 -23.72
N PHE A 108 -12.44 7.18 -22.50
CA PHE A 108 -13.18 6.14 -21.79
C PHE A 108 -14.45 6.74 -21.19
N PRO A 109 -15.63 6.59 -21.84
CA PRO A 109 -16.84 7.32 -21.48
C PRO A 109 -17.39 7.05 -20.05
N LEU A 110 -17.07 5.91 -19.45
CA LEU A 110 -17.63 5.53 -18.15
C LEU A 110 -16.66 5.72 -16.99
N ALA A 111 -15.47 5.10 -17.07
CA ALA A 111 -14.57 5.07 -15.92
C ALA A 111 -13.13 4.71 -16.25
N GLY A 112 -12.22 5.10 -15.35
CA GLY A 112 -10.88 4.53 -15.23
C GLY A 112 -10.61 4.04 -13.81
N VAL A 113 -9.92 2.91 -13.68
CA VAL A 113 -9.47 2.37 -12.39
C VAL A 113 -7.97 2.14 -12.40
N ARG A 114 -7.28 2.76 -11.43
CA ARG A 114 -5.84 2.49 -11.18
C ARG A 114 -5.69 1.44 -10.09
N ILE A 115 -4.99 0.35 -10.39
CA ILE A 115 -4.62 -0.65 -9.37
C ILE A 115 -3.50 -0.08 -8.50
N GLY A 116 -3.82 0.30 -7.27
CA GLY A 116 -2.95 0.95 -6.29
C GLY A 116 -3.45 2.32 -5.86
N ALA A 117 -2.66 3.07 -5.10
CA ALA A 117 -3.12 4.30 -4.44
C ALA A 117 -2.96 5.57 -5.30
N GLY A 118 -1.82 5.74 -5.98
CA GLY A 118 -1.55 6.91 -6.82
C GLY A 118 -2.25 6.83 -8.16
N THR A 119 -2.66 7.96 -8.74
CA THR A 119 -3.38 8.04 -10.03
C THR A 119 -2.66 8.92 -11.05
N GLY A 120 -1.40 9.29 -10.80
CA GLY A 120 -0.65 10.19 -11.68
C GLY A 120 -0.44 9.67 -13.11
N ASN A 121 -0.48 8.36 -13.30
CA ASN A 121 -0.40 7.71 -14.62
C ASN A 121 -1.73 7.65 -15.38
N MET A 122 -2.84 8.05 -14.77
CA MET A 122 -4.18 8.01 -15.36
C MET A 122 -4.50 9.35 -16.05
N GLY A 123 -3.76 9.67 -17.13
CA GLY A 123 -3.76 10.97 -17.76
C GLY A 123 -4.96 11.32 -18.62
N SER A 124 -5.87 10.37 -18.91
CA SER A 124 -7.01 10.59 -19.83
C SER A 124 -7.83 11.84 -19.51
N GLY A 125 -8.17 12.60 -20.55
CA GLY A 125 -9.07 13.74 -20.45
C GLY A 125 -10.49 13.40 -20.03
N SER A 126 -10.90 12.12 -20.15
CA SER A 126 -12.26 11.66 -19.83
C SER A 126 -12.67 11.96 -18.38
N TRP A 127 -11.72 11.95 -17.45
CA TRP A 127 -11.95 12.26 -16.03
C TRP A 127 -11.13 13.45 -15.52
N GLY A 128 -10.51 14.21 -16.42
CA GLY A 128 -9.70 15.38 -16.04
C GLY A 128 -8.27 15.03 -15.63
N GLY A 129 -7.68 13.98 -16.18
CA GLY A 129 -6.32 13.55 -15.90
C GLY A 129 -6.16 12.87 -14.55
N GLY A 130 -4.93 12.70 -14.09
CA GLY A 130 -4.60 11.98 -12.87
C GLY A 130 -5.18 12.56 -11.56
N SER A 131 -5.70 13.78 -11.58
CA SER A 131 -6.43 14.39 -10.46
C SER A 131 -7.87 13.92 -10.34
N GLY A 132 -8.50 13.48 -11.46
CA GLY A 132 -9.90 13.12 -11.52
C GLY A 132 -10.85 14.33 -11.48
N GLU A 133 -10.37 15.54 -11.80
CA GLU A 133 -11.16 16.77 -11.71
C GLU A 133 -11.51 17.30 -13.10
N GLY A 134 -12.79 17.55 -13.34
CA GLY A 134 -13.27 18.25 -14.52
C GLY A 134 -13.66 17.37 -15.72
N GLY A 135 -13.63 16.05 -15.58
CA GLY A 135 -14.10 15.12 -16.61
C GLY A 135 -15.58 14.73 -16.48
N THR A 136 -16.07 13.95 -17.45
CA THR A 136 -17.44 13.40 -17.46
C THR A 136 -17.49 11.94 -16.99
N ALA A 137 -16.36 11.25 -17.01
CA ALA A 137 -16.18 9.89 -16.51
C ALA A 137 -15.57 9.91 -15.10
N VAL A 138 -15.69 8.81 -14.36
CA VAL A 138 -15.12 8.70 -13.03
C VAL A 138 -13.71 8.13 -13.05
N LEU A 139 -12.83 8.63 -12.17
CA LEU A 139 -11.56 8.02 -11.85
C LEU A 139 -11.63 7.36 -10.48
N MET A 140 -11.19 6.11 -10.40
CA MET A 140 -11.14 5.31 -9.17
C MET A 140 -9.75 4.70 -8.98
N ASN A 141 -9.50 4.22 -7.76
CA ASN A 141 -8.27 3.48 -7.45
C ASN A 141 -8.54 2.33 -6.47
N THR A 142 -7.51 1.53 -6.18
CA THR A 142 -7.56 0.44 -5.20
C THR A 142 -6.55 0.69 -4.08
N PRO A 143 -6.80 1.64 -3.16
CA PRO A 143 -5.84 2.04 -2.16
C PRO A 143 -5.62 0.94 -1.11
N GLY A 144 -4.37 0.78 -0.65
CA GLY A 144 -4.02 -0.09 0.45
C GLY A 144 -3.85 -1.58 0.12
N ILE A 145 -4.18 -2.01 -1.09
CA ILE A 145 -4.06 -3.42 -1.51
C ILE A 145 -2.63 -3.95 -1.39
N ASN A 146 -1.65 -3.14 -1.74
CA ASN A 146 -0.22 -3.47 -1.73
C ASN A 146 0.52 -3.03 -0.45
N SER A 147 -0.19 -2.51 0.55
CA SER A 147 0.44 -1.92 1.74
C SER A 147 1.31 -2.91 2.51
N ARG A 148 0.88 -4.17 2.62
CA ARG A 148 1.65 -5.22 3.29
C ARG A 148 2.89 -5.62 2.51
N ALA A 149 2.83 -5.67 1.19
CA ALA A 149 3.98 -5.98 0.35
C ALA A 149 5.07 -4.91 0.53
N THR A 150 4.71 -3.63 0.43
CA THR A 150 5.64 -2.52 0.67
C THR A 150 6.20 -2.53 2.09
N ALA A 151 5.37 -2.77 3.10
CA ALA A 151 5.82 -2.85 4.49
C ALA A 151 6.82 -4.00 4.73
N GLN A 152 6.58 -5.17 4.14
CA GLN A 152 7.52 -6.30 4.21
C GLN A 152 8.84 -5.99 3.51
N MET A 153 8.80 -5.29 2.37
CA MET A 153 10.03 -4.88 1.68
C MET A 153 10.81 -3.84 2.48
N ALA A 154 10.15 -2.89 3.14
CA ALA A 154 10.82 -1.97 4.06
C ALA A 154 11.53 -2.72 5.20
N MET A 155 10.88 -3.70 5.82
CA MET A 155 11.49 -4.56 6.84
C MET A 155 12.65 -5.39 6.27
N LYS A 156 12.52 -5.93 5.06
CA LYS A 156 13.61 -6.66 4.39
C LYS A 156 14.84 -5.79 4.17
N ALA A 157 14.66 -4.53 3.74
CA ALA A 157 15.76 -3.59 3.59
C ALA A 157 16.45 -3.31 4.95
N ILE A 158 15.66 -3.09 6.00
CA ILE A 158 16.18 -2.86 7.36
C ILE A 158 16.97 -4.06 7.86
N LEU A 159 16.44 -5.26 7.74
CA LEU A 159 17.11 -6.49 8.17
C LEU A 159 18.40 -6.76 7.38
N LYS A 160 18.40 -6.44 6.07
CA LYS A 160 19.57 -6.64 5.21
C LYS A 160 20.77 -5.77 5.59
N VAL A 161 20.52 -4.53 6.06
CA VAL A 161 21.57 -3.55 6.33
C VAL A 161 22.04 -3.50 7.78
N LEU A 162 21.29 -4.09 8.69
CA LEU A 162 21.76 -4.28 10.05
C LEU A 162 22.90 -5.31 10.08
N PRO A 163 23.92 -5.13 10.93
CA PRO A 163 24.95 -6.14 11.11
C PRO A 163 24.32 -7.48 11.46
N ASP A 164 24.52 -8.46 10.63
CA ASP A 164 23.97 -9.81 10.75
C ASP A 164 25.04 -10.88 10.59
N LEU A 165 24.68 -12.13 10.90
CA LEU A 165 25.58 -13.25 10.70
C LEU A 165 25.91 -13.43 9.20
N PRO A 166 27.19 -13.55 8.85
CA PRO A 166 27.59 -13.88 7.47
C PRO A 166 27.31 -15.37 7.20
N VAL A 167 26.03 -15.69 6.94
CA VAL A 167 25.52 -17.08 6.92
C VAL A 167 26.28 -17.98 5.96
N ASP A 168 26.51 -17.52 4.73
CA ASP A 168 27.20 -18.33 3.70
C ASP A 168 28.65 -18.68 4.13
N MET A 169 29.35 -17.67 4.66
CA MET A 169 30.75 -17.90 5.15
C MET A 169 30.79 -18.85 6.35
N LEU A 170 29.89 -18.66 7.31
CA LEU A 170 29.79 -19.53 8.48
C LEU A 170 29.38 -20.96 8.09
N HIS A 171 28.43 -21.09 7.14
CA HIS A 171 28.04 -22.38 6.60
C HIS A 171 29.26 -23.11 6.00
N ASP A 172 30.03 -22.45 5.17
CA ASP A 172 31.23 -23.03 4.54
C ASP A 172 32.29 -23.44 5.57
N LEU A 173 32.51 -22.63 6.60
CA LEU A 173 33.45 -22.95 7.66
C LEU A 173 32.98 -24.16 8.47
N VAL A 174 31.72 -24.21 8.87
CA VAL A 174 31.14 -25.32 9.64
C VAL A 174 31.09 -26.59 8.79
N ALA A 175 30.67 -26.52 7.54
CA ALA A 175 30.55 -27.66 6.64
C ALA A 175 31.92 -28.33 6.38
N ARG A 176 33.01 -27.57 6.43
CA ARG A 176 34.37 -28.07 6.29
C ARG A 176 35.01 -28.48 7.62
N GLY A 177 34.31 -28.37 8.73
CA GLY A 177 34.85 -28.61 10.08
C GLY A 177 35.95 -27.61 10.51
N ALA A 178 35.93 -26.41 9.90
CA ALA A 178 36.93 -25.36 10.11
C ALA A 178 36.44 -24.24 11.06
N PHE A 179 35.45 -24.51 11.92
CA PHE A 179 34.89 -23.54 12.87
C PHE A 179 34.83 -24.12 14.28
N ASP A 180 35.45 -23.44 15.24
CA ASP A 180 35.34 -23.76 16.65
C ASP A 180 34.42 -22.75 17.35
N THR A 181 33.21 -23.19 17.65
CA THR A 181 32.17 -22.35 18.28
C THR A 181 32.65 -21.70 19.59
N GLY A 182 33.48 -22.40 20.37
CA GLY A 182 33.97 -21.89 21.65
C GLY A 182 35.00 -20.75 21.53
N ARG A 183 35.68 -20.65 20.40
CA ARG A 183 36.75 -19.66 20.17
C ARG A 183 36.39 -18.59 19.16
N GLU A 184 35.69 -18.95 18.08
CA GLU A 184 35.56 -18.10 16.90
C GLU A 184 34.21 -17.35 16.84
N LEU A 185 33.16 -17.86 17.50
CA LEU A 185 31.83 -17.22 17.43
C LEU A 185 31.82 -15.76 17.94
N ARG A 186 32.69 -15.42 18.89
CA ARG A 186 32.84 -14.04 19.41
C ARG A 186 33.30 -13.03 18.35
N ASP A 187 33.89 -13.50 17.26
CA ASP A 187 34.37 -12.65 16.17
C ASP A 187 33.25 -12.27 15.17
N PHE A 188 32.03 -12.74 15.43
CA PHE A 188 30.85 -12.49 14.61
C PHE A 188 29.73 -11.78 15.41
N PRO A 189 29.97 -10.54 15.86
CA PRO A 189 28.94 -9.78 16.56
C PRO A 189 27.78 -9.46 15.62
N THR A 190 26.55 -9.60 16.13
CA THR A 190 25.33 -9.25 15.40
C THR A 190 24.51 -8.25 16.17
N GLU A 191 23.68 -7.50 15.47
CA GLU A 191 22.68 -6.62 16.07
C GLU A 191 21.27 -7.06 15.71
N LYS A 192 20.34 -6.83 16.63
CA LYS A 192 18.93 -7.15 16.47
C LYS A 192 18.13 -5.85 16.49
N LEU A 193 16.88 -5.91 16.00
CA LEU A 193 15.97 -4.78 16.02
C LEU A 193 15.39 -4.49 17.40
N GLU A 194 15.34 -5.50 18.27
CA GLU A 194 14.81 -5.36 19.63
C GLU A 194 15.49 -4.22 20.41
N GLY A 195 14.69 -3.37 21.03
CA GLY A 195 15.18 -2.21 21.78
C GLY A 195 15.61 -1.00 20.94
N LYS A 196 15.71 -1.15 19.61
CA LYS A 196 15.99 -0.01 18.71
C LYS A 196 14.75 0.86 18.50
N THR A 197 14.96 2.09 18.10
CA THR A 197 13.89 3.05 17.79
C THR A 197 13.70 3.20 16.30
N MET A 198 12.46 3.02 15.82
CA MET A 198 12.06 3.34 14.46
C MET A 198 11.23 4.62 14.44
N ALA A 199 11.69 5.60 13.68
CA ALA A 199 10.90 6.76 13.28
C ALA A 199 10.11 6.43 12.00
N ILE A 200 8.84 6.83 11.96
CA ILE A 200 7.99 6.68 10.77
C ILE A 200 7.45 8.05 10.40
N ILE A 201 7.66 8.48 9.15
CA ILE A 201 7.02 9.67 8.60
C ILE A 201 5.83 9.22 7.75
N GLY A 202 4.62 9.47 8.24
CA GLY A 202 3.36 9.06 7.62
C GLY A 202 2.68 7.88 8.32
N TYR A 203 1.38 8.03 8.58
CA TYR A 203 0.56 7.00 9.22
C TYR A 203 -0.67 6.67 8.36
N GLY A 204 -0.38 6.40 7.08
CA GLY A 204 -1.33 5.82 6.13
C GLY A 204 -1.31 4.29 6.18
N ASN A 205 -1.82 3.66 5.13
CA ASN A 205 -1.91 2.19 5.06
C ASN A 205 -0.54 1.51 5.22
N ILE A 206 0.49 2.00 4.52
CA ILE A 206 1.84 1.41 4.57
C ILE A 206 2.50 1.70 5.91
N GLY A 207 2.55 2.96 6.34
CA GLY A 207 3.22 3.35 7.58
C GLY A 207 2.65 2.64 8.80
N ARG A 208 1.33 2.38 8.83
CA ARG A 208 0.69 1.61 9.88
C ARG A 208 1.11 0.13 9.89
N GLU A 209 1.20 -0.51 8.71
CA GLU A 209 1.70 -1.88 8.63
C GLU A 209 3.18 -1.97 9.03
N VAL A 210 4.02 -1.02 8.62
CA VAL A 210 5.42 -0.93 9.07
C VAL A 210 5.52 -0.76 10.59
N ALA A 211 4.69 0.11 11.17
CA ALA A 211 4.66 0.32 12.64
C ALA A 211 4.34 -0.97 13.41
N LYS A 212 3.35 -1.74 12.92
CA LYS A 212 3.00 -3.04 13.52
C LYS A 212 4.14 -4.05 13.42
N LEU A 213 4.78 -4.15 12.24
CA LEU A 213 5.92 -5.04 12.05
C LEU A 213 7.10 -4.63 12.93
N ALA A 214 7.44 -3.35 13.00
CA ALA A 214 8.50 -2.84 13.86
C ALA A 214 8.26 -3.19 15.34
N ARG A 215 7.03 -2.99 15.83
CA ARG A 215 6.64 -3.39 17.18
C ARG A 215 6.77 -4.90 17.40
N ALA A 216 6.40 -5.71 16.40
CA ALA A 216 6.55 -7.17 16.49
C ALA A 216 8.02 -7.62 16.56
N PHE A 217 8.96 -6.82 16.05
CA PHE A 217 10.39 -7.00 16.20
C PHE A 217 10.96 -6.38 17.51
N GLY A 218 10.10 -5.92 18.43
CA GLY A 218 10.52 -5.35 19.69
C GLY A 218 11.06 -3.92 19.62
N MET A 219 10.81 -3.19 18.52
CA MET A 219 11.25 -1.81 18.37
C MET A 219 10.30 -0.83 19.07
N ARG A 220 10.87 0.27 19.59
CA ARG A 220 10.10 1.46 19.96
C ARG A 220 9.73 2.22 18.67
N VAL A 221 8.47 2.55 18.48
CA VAL A 221 8.00 3.24 17.26
C VAL A 221 7.54 4.65 17.60
N VAL A 222 8.10 5.64 16.88
CA VAL A 222 7.75 7.06 16.96
C VAL A 222 7.24 7.52 15.61
N ILE A 223 6.06 8.13 15.56
CA ILE A 223 5.37 8.41 14.30
C ILE A 223 5.06 9.89 14.16
N HIS A 224 5.52 10.49 13.07
CA HIS A 224 5.04 11.77 12.61
C HIS A 224 3.93 11.60 11.59
N ALA A 225 2.79 12.24 11.83
CA ALA A 225 1.66 12.28 10.91
C ALA A 225 0.85 13.56 11.12
N ARG A 226 -0.15 13.77 10.28
CA ARG A 226 -1.08 14.92 10.44
C ARG A 226 -1.70 14.91 11.85
N PRO A 227 -1.87 16.09 12.48
CA PRO A 227 -2.35 16.20 13.86
C PRO A 227 -3.64 15.41 14.17
N ARG A 228 -4.54 15.30 13.19
CA ARG A 228 -5.79 14.54 13.32
C ARG A 228 -5.59 13.02 13.56
N HIS A 229 -4.38 12.48 13.32
CA HIS A 229 -4.06 11.07 13.53
C HIS A 229 -3.44 10.80 14.90
N ARG A 230 -3.17 11.84 15.70
CA ARG A 230 -2.50 11.72 16.99
C ARG A 230 -3.20 10.73 17.91
N ASP A 231 -4.49 10.96 18.17
CA ASP A 231 -5.24 10.14 19.12
C ASP A 231 -5.28 8.66 18.68
N TRP A 232 -5.30 8.43 17.36
CA TRP A 232 -5.26 7.09 16.81
C TRP A 232 -3.90 6.42 17.01
N ILE A 233 -2.81 7.13 16.70
CA ILE A 233 -1.44 6.64 16.90
C ILE A 233 -1.21 6.27 18.37
N GLU A 234 -1.61 7.14 19.28
CA GLU A 234 -1.47 6.93 20.71
C GLU A 234 -2.37 5.78 21.23
N ALA A 235 -3.60 5.65 20.70
CA ALA A 235 -4.51 4.55 21.04
C ALA A 235 -3.99 3.18 20.56
N GLU A 236 -3.21 3.14 19.48
CA GLU A 236 -2.55 1.91 19.02
C GLU A 236 -1.23 1.62 19.76
N GLY A 237 -0.89 2.43 20.77
CA GLY A 237 0.30 2.25 21.62
C GLY A 237 1.60 2.70 21.00
N PHE A 238 1.56 3.59 20.00
CA PHE A 238 2.73 4.23 19.42
C PHE A 238 2.94 5.64 19.96
N VAL A 239 4.12 6.20 19.75
CA VAL A 239 4.45 7.57 20.18
C VAL A 239 4.20 8.53 19.02
N TYR A 240 3.38 9.55 19.23
CA TYR A 240 3.18 10.62 18.25
C TYR A 240 4.27 11.68 18.35
N ALA A 241 4.75 12.16 17.21
CA ALA A 241 5.66 13.29 17.09
C ALA A 241 5.05 14.41 16.23
N ALA A 242 5.18 15.66 16.66
CA ALA A 242 4.58 16.81 16.00
C ALA A 242 5.32 17.21 14.70
N SER A 243 6.58 16.81 14.56
CA SER A 243 7.39 17.07 13.37
C SER A 243 8.22 15.85 12.94
N PRO A 244 8.69 15.80 11.67
CA PRO A 244 9.62 14.79 11.21
C PRO A 244 10.91 14.74 12.04
N ALA A 245 11.47 15.90 12.37
CA ALA A 245 12.68 16.02 13.16
C ALA A 245 12.50 15.48 14.60
N GLU A 246 11.34 15.74 15.23
CA GLU A 246 11.00 15.16 16.53
C GLU A 246 10.86 13.64 16.44
N ALA A 247 10.24 13.11 15.39
CA ALA A 247 10.15 11.65 15.19
C ALA A 247 11.54 11.01 15.05
N ALA A 248 12.46 11.68 14.36
CA ALA A 248 13.81 11.19 14.09
C ALA A 248 14.75 11.28 15.29
N GLU A 249 14.37 11.96 16.39
CA GLU A 249 15.23 12.16 17.56
C GLU A 249 15.69 10.83 18.18
N GLY A 250 16.98 10.54 18.06
CA GLY A 250 17.59 9.32 18.59
C GLY A 250 17.12 8.03 17.89
N ALA A 251 16.56 8.12 16.68
CA ALA A 251 16.12 6.95 15.92
C ALA A 251 17.29 6.16 15.33
N ASP A 252 17.19 4.85 15.37
CA ASP A 252 18.10 3.90 14.70
C ASP A 252 17.68 3.68 13.23
N VAL A 253 16.38 3.81 12.95
CA VAL A 253 15.80 3.64 11.61
C VAL A 253 14.80 4.75 11.35
N LEU A 254 14.81 5.32 10.15
CA LEU A 254 13.78 6.20 9.62
C LEU A 254 13.11 5.55 8.40
N SER A 255 11.78 5.38 8.44
CA SER A 255 11.00 4.83 7.35
C SER A 255 9.97 5.86 6.87
N VAL A 256 9.92 6.12 5.56
CA VAL A 256 9.12 7.21 4.97
C VAL A 256 7.94 6.64 4.21
N HIS A 257 6.73 7.10 4.56
CA HIS A 257 5.45 6.61 4.00
C HIS A 257 4.44 7.74 3.84
N VAL A 258 4.84 8.79 3.11
CA VAL A 258 3.99 9.95 2.78
C VAL A 258 4.04 10.23 1.29
N GLY A 259 2.90 10.53 0.67
CA GLY A 259 2.88 11.00 -0.70
C GLY A 259 3.47 12.42 -0.83
N LEU A 260 3.77 12.82 -2.07
CA LEU A 260 4.36 14.13 -2.39
C LEU A 260 3.49 15.33 -1.99
N GLY A 261 2.19 15.14 -1.80
CA GLY A 261 1.25 16.24 -1.54
C GLY A 261 0.89 17.02 -2.80
N LYS A 262 0.32 18.22 -2.61
CA LYS A 262 -0.01 19.10 -3.73
C LYS A 262 1.25 19.66 -4.37
N GLN A 263 1.25 19.78 -5.68
CA GLN A 263 2.28 20.51 -6.42
C GLN A 263 1.91 21.97 -6.47
N ASP A 264 2.86 22.83 -6.17
CA ASP A 264 2.74 24.27 -6.33
C ASP A 264 2.79 24.61 -7.83
N ALA A 265 1.78 25.30 -8.32
CA ALA A 265 1.62 25.59 -9.75
C ALA A 265 2.68 26.58 -10.29
N GLN A 266 3.32 27.39 -9.43
CA GLN A 266 4.31 28.39 -9.84
C GLN A 266 5.72 27.82 -9.84
N THR A 267 6.06 27.04 -8.82
CA THR A 267 7.42 26.49 -8.62
C THR A 267 7.57 25.05 -9.14
N GLY A 268 6.46 24.35 -9.41
CA GLY A 268 6.45 22.94 -9.73
C GLY A 268 6.87 22.01 -8.57
N ARG A 269 7.16 22.57 -7.39
CA ARG A 269 7.62 21.79 -6.24
C ARG A 269 6.44 21.17 -5.49
N TYR A 270 6.59 19.94 -5.05
CA TYR A 270 5.62 19.26 -4.21
C TYR A 270 5.72 19.70 -2.75
N ALA A 271 4.59 19.69 -2.04
CA ALA A 271 4.50 20.16 -0.66
C ALA A 271 5.39 19.40 0.32
N ASN A 272 5.61 18.11 0.08
CA ASN A 272 6.43 17.24 0.91
C ASN A 272 7.83 16.98 0.31
N ALA A 273 8.20 17.63 -0.80
CA ALA A 273 9.54 17.48 -1.36
C ALA A 273 10.60 17.91 -0.36
N GLY A 274 11.58 17.02 -0.10
CA GLY A 274 12.63 17.27 0.87
C GLY A 274 12.16 17.24 2.32
N ILE A 275 11.07 16.56 2.64
CA ILE A 275 10.60 16.40 4.04
C ILE A 275 11.64 15.68 4.92
N VAL A 276 12.52 14.88 4.32
CA VAL A 276 13.70 14.30 4.97
C VAL A 276 14.92 15.12 4.56
N ALA A 277 15.21 16.15 5.33
CA ALA A 277 16.33 17.07 5.11
C ALA A 277 17.36 16.98 6.25
N ALA A 278 18.34 17.87 6.24
CA ALA A 278 19.45 17.87 7.20
C ALA A 278 19.00 17.98 8.67
N ASP A 279 17.94 18.74 8.94
CA ASP A 279 17.36 18.88 10.29
C ASP A 279 16.76 17.56 10.80
N VAL A 280 16.23 16.72 9.93
CA VAL A 280 15.72 15.38 10.27
C VAL A 280 16.88 14.40 10.43
N LEU A 281 17.75 14.30 9.44
CA LEU A 281 18.84 13.30 9.42
C LEU A 281 19.85 13.54 10.56
N SER A 282 20.14 14.80 10.91
CA SER A 282 21.06 15.12 12.01
C SER A 282 20.57 14.68 13.40
N ARG A 283 19.28 14.45 13.57
CA ARG A 283 18.67 13.97 14.82
C ARG A 283 18.77 12.48 15.04
N MET A 284 18.98 11.72 13.98
CA MET A 284 19.15 10.29 14.07
C MET A 284 20.46 9.91 14.77
N LYS A 285 20.56 8.69 15.26
CA LYS A 285 21.82 8.15 15.77
C LYS A 285 22.86 8.03 14.66
N ASN A 286 24.16 8.02 15.06
CA ASN A 286 25.21 7.64 14.12
C ASN A 286 25.04 6.18 13.70
N GLY A 287 25.26 5.88 12.44
CA GLY A 287 25.06 4.56 11.87
C GLY A 287 23.61 4.18 11.64
N ALA A 288 22.67 5.13 11.68
CA ALA A 288 21.25 4.88 11.43
C ALA A 288 20.97 4.46 9.97
N VAL A 289 19.77 3.95 9.74
CA VAL A 289 19.29 3.47 8.43
C VAL A 289 18.10 4.30 7.97
N LEU A 290 18.11 4.73 6.70
CA LEU A 290 16.98 5.37 6.02
C LEU A 290 16.32 4.40 5.04
N VAL A 291 14.99 4.28 5.07
CA VAL A 291 14.21 3.58 4.06
C VAL A 291 13.14 4.51 3.50
N ASN A 292 13.16 4.75 2.20
CA ASN A 292 12.16 5.52 1.49
C ASN A 292 11.67 4.72 0.26
N TYR A 293 10.59 3.97 0.44
CA TYR A 293 9.91 3.22 -0.61
C TYR A 293 8.57 3.88 -0.96
N ASP A 294 8.58 5.23 -1.09
CA ASP A 294 7.40 6.01 -1.50
C ASP A 294 7.74 6.87 -2.72
N ARG A 295 8.45 7.99 -2.55
CA ARG A 295 8.82 8.89 -3.65
C ARG A 295 10.23 9.45 -3.45
N GLY A 296 11.04 9.43 -4.52
CA GLY A 296 12.42 9.91 -4.46
C GLY A 296 12.55 11.34 -3.99
N GLU A 297 11.65 12.22 -4.40
CA GLU A 297 11.66 13.66 -4.06
C GLU A 297 11.44 13.97 -2.58
N LEU A 298 11.04 12.97 -1.78
CA LEU A 298 10.83 13.17 -0.32
C LEU A 298 12.14 13.37 0.44
N VAL A 299 13.26 12.93 -0.11
CA VAL A 299 14.58 13.05 0.51
C VAL A 299 15.37 14.16 -0.16
N ASP A 300 15.96 15.04 0.65
CA ASP A 300 16.92 16.04 0.17
C ASP A 300 18.24 15.38 -0.16
N ILE A 301 18.69 15.54 -1.40
CA ILE A 301 19.86 14.84 -1.95
C ILE A 301 21.17 15.27 -1.30
N GLU A 302 21.34 16.57 -1.05
CA GLU A 302 22.56 17.10 -0.42
C GLU A 302 22.65 16.63 1.05
N ALA A 303 21.52 16.68 1.76
CA ALA A 303 21.45 16.19 3.13
C ALA A 303 21.72 14.67 3.22
N LEU A 304 21.25 13.88 2.25
CA LEU A 304 21.53 12.45 2.18
C LEU A 304 23.01 12.18 1.94
N ASP A 305 23.64 12.91 1.00
CA ASP A 305 25.06 12.79 0.70
C ASP A 305 25.93 13.09 1.93
N ASP A 306 25.65 14.19 2.63
CA ASP A 306 26.33 14.56 3.86
C ASP A 306 26.14 13.52 4.98
N ALA A 307 24.93 12.98 5.13
CA ALA A 307 24.63 11.98 6.14
C ALA A 307 25.34 10.64 5.89
N LEU A 308 25.45 10.21 4.63
CA LEU A 308 26.21 8.99 4.25
C LEU A 308 27.71 9.21 4.36
N SER A 309 28.21 10.41 3.99
CA SER A 309 29.63 10.79 4.06
C SER A 309 30.12 10.89 5.50
N SER A 310 29.34 11.50 6.39
CA SER A 310 29.67 11.65 7.81
C SER A 310 29.51 10.38 8.63
N GLY A 311 28.86 9.33 8.09
CA GLY A 311 28.51 8.11 8.83
C GLY A 311 27.31 8.30 9.76
N ARG A 312 26.56 9.40 9.64
CA ARG A 312 25.25 9.58 10.30
C ARG A 312 24.31 8.47 9.84
N LEU A 313 24.28 8.21 8.54
CA LEU A 313 23.66 7.04 7.97
C LEU A 313 24.70 5.98 7.61
N SER A 314 24.48 4.76 8.04
CA SER A 314 25.25 3.59 7.58
C SER A 314 24.70 3.07 6.25
N HIS A 315 23.41 3.28 6.00
CA HIS A 315 22.73 2.81 4.79
C HIS A 315 21.46 3.63 4.49
N ALA A 316 21.16 3.75 3.19
CA ALA A 316 19.89 4.26 2.70
C ALA A 316 19.35 3.34 1.60
N ALA A 317 18.05 3.00 1.68
CA ALA A 317 17.33 2.24 0.66
C ALA A 317 16.24 3.14 0.07
N ILE A 318 16.32 3.39 -1.24
CA ILE A 318 15.49 4.34 -1.96
C ILE A 318 14.80 3.65 -3.15
N ASP A 319 13.52 3.93 -3.32
CA ASP A 319 12.71 3.51 -4.46
C ASP A 319 12.23 4.78 -5.19
N ALA A 320 12.53 4.91 -6.47
CA ALA A 320 12.11 6.07 -7.26
C ALA A 320 11.98 5.73 -8.75
N ASP A 321 11.21 6.55 -9.47
CA ASP A 321 11.04 6.40 -10.93
C ASP A 321 12.32 6.79 -11.68
N LEU A 322 12.71 5.97 -12.65
CA LEU A 322 13.76 6.24 -13.63
C LEU A 322 13.24 5.90 -15.02
N PHE A 323 13.27 6.87 -15.90
CA PHE A 323 12.80 6.73 -17.27
C PHE A 323 13.98 6.82 -18.25
N SER A 324 13.95 5.96 -19.27
CA SER A 324 14.90 6.00 -20.40
C SER A 324 14.15 6.38 -21.66
N ASP A 325 14.65 7.40 -22.37
CA ASP A 325 14.15 7.77 -23.69
C ASP A 325 14.69 6.79 -24.73
N ALA A 326 13.80 6.05 -25.39
CA ALA A 326 14.16 5.01 -26.35
C ALA A 326 14.88 5.57 -27.60
N SER A 327 14.70 6.86 -27.93
CA SER A 327 15.28 7.49 -29.11
C SER A 327 16.67 8.09 -28.86
N THR A 328 16.88 8.63 -27.67
CA THR A 328 18.13 9.34 -27.29
C THR A 328 19.00 8.55 -26.32
N GLY A 329 18.44 7.55 -25.61
CA GLY A 329 19.07 6.87 -24.49
C GLY A 329 19.22 7.73 -23.26
N GLY A 330 18.64 8.94 -23.25
CA GLY A 330 18.70 9.88 -22.13
C GLY A 330 17.89 9.38 -20.94
N LEU A 331 18.43 9.57 -19.72
CA LEU A 331 17.75 9.22 -18.48
C LEU A 331 17.04 10.44 -17.87
N SER A 332 15.88 10.21 -17.25
CA SER A 332 15.11 11.22 -16.53
C SER A 332 14.36 10.59 -15.35
N GLY A 333 13.77 11.45 -14.51
CA GLY A 333 12.98 11.01 -13.37
C GLY A 333 13.65 11.27 -12.01
N PRO A 334 12.89 11.09 -10.91
CA PRO A 334 13.36 11.42 -9.56
C PRO A 334 14.49 10.51 -9.05
N MET A 335 14.78 9.38 -9.70
CA MET A 335 15.93 8.54 -9.38
C MET A 335 17.26 9.15 -9.87
N LEU A 336 17.22 10.02 -10.89
CA LEU A 336 18.45 10.52 -11.55
C LEU A 336 19.49 11.11 -10.56
N PRO A 337 19.11 11.97 -9.60
CA PRO A 337 20.08 12.52 -8.64
C PRO A 337 20.76 11.49 -7.73
N TYR A 338 20.12 10.33 -7.52
CA TYR A 338 20.68 9.26 -6.69
C TYR A 338 21.76 8.45 -7.40
N LEU A 339 21.80 8.44 -8.74
CA LEU A 339 22.79 7.68 -9.50
C LEU A 339 24.22 8.19 -9.20
N ASP A 340 24.40 9.50 -9.09
CA ASP A 340 25.70 10.10 -8.73
C ASP A 340 26.11 9.75 -7.30
N LEU A 341 25.12 9.58 -6.39
CA LEU A 341 25.38 9.17 -5.01
C LEU A 341 25.85 7.71 -4.91
N VAL A 342 25.31 6.82 -5.76
CA VAL A 342 25.74 5.41 -5.79
C VAL A 342 27.22 5.29 -6.14
N GLU A 343 27.72 6.10 -7.07
CA GLU A 343 29.14 6.09 -7.42
C GLU A 343 30.04 6.47 -6.22
N ARG A 344 29.57 7.39 -5.37
CA ARG A 344 30.30 7.86 -4.20
C ARG A 344 30.18 6.95 -2.98
N HIS A 345 29.01 6.37 -2.74
CA HIS A 345 28.69 5.64 -1.51
C HIS A 345 28.64 4.13 -1.67
N GLY A 346 28.57 3.61 -2.90
CA GLY A 346 28.62 2.18 -3.20
C GLY A 346 27.51 1.42 -2.45
N ALA A 347 27.91 0.38 -1.73
CA ALA A 347 26.99 -0.51 -1.03
C ALA A 347 26.16 0.15 0.11
N LYS A 348 26.47 1.39 0.48
CA LYS A 348 25.66 2.14 1.48
C LYS A 348 24.33 2.68 0.92
N LEU A 349 24.17 2.67 -0.41
CA LEU A 349 22.98 3.18 -1.06
C LEU A 349 22.35 2.09 -1.94
N GLU A 350 21.20 1.59 -1.55
CA GLU A 350 20.40 0.63 -2.32
C GLU A 350 19.31 1.38 -3.11
N LEU A 351 19.30 1.21 -4.43
CA LEU A 351 18.30 1.82 -5.30
C LEU A 351 17.40 0.75 -5.92
N LEU A 352 16.08 0.96 -5.84
CA LEU A 352 15.08 0.14 -6.48
C LEU A 352 14.23 0.98 -7.45
N PRO A 353 13.77 0.41 -8.57
CA PRO A 353 12.79 1.09 -9.41
C PRO A 353 11.50 1.27 -8.62
N HIS A 354 10.83 2.41 -8.84
CA HIS A 354 9.58 2.70 -8.12
C HIS A 354 8.55 1.58 -8.30
N ALA A 355 7.80 1.32 -7.23
CA ALA A 355 6.83 0.25 -7.10
C ALA A 355 7.41 -1.19 -7.05
N ALA A 356 8.74 -1.39 -7.10
CA ALA A 356 9.31 -2.72 -6.90
C ALA A 356 8.98 -3.30 -5.52
N ALA A 357 8.85 -2.43 -4.51
CA ALA A 357 8.49 -2.82 -3.16
C ALA A 357 7.03 -3.25 -2.99
N ASP A 358 6.14 -2.84 -3.90
CA ASP A 358 4.71 -3.09 -3.79
C ASP A 358 4.15 -4.05 -4.85
N THR A 359 5.00 -4.61 -5.70
CA THR A 359 4.63 -5.54 -6.78
C THR A 359 4.74 -6.98 -6.29
N ASP A 360 3.63 -7.55 -5.85
CA ASP A 360 3.52 -8.98 -5.60
C ASP A 360 2.24 -9.57 -6.20
N HIS A 361 2.27 -10.85 -6.57
CA HIS A 361 1.15 -11.51 -7.25
C HIS A 361 -0.17 -11.45 -6.45
N PRO A 362 -0.22 -11.80 -5.15
CA PRO A 362 -1.46 -11.74 -4.38
C PRO A 362 -2.07 -10.34 -4.31
N SER A 363 -1.27 -9.32 -4.05
CA SER A 363 -1.73 -7.93 -4.01
C SER A 363 -2.22 -7.47 -5.38
N ARG A 364 -1.53 -7.85 -6.44
CA ARG A 364 -1.92 -7.47 -7.79
C ARG A 364 -3.25 -8.11 -8.21
N VAL A 365 -3.42 -9.40 -7.92
CA VAL A 365 -4.69 -10.12 -8.14
C VAL A 365 -5.82 -9.50 -7.31
N ALA A 366 -5.59 -9.20 -6.03
CA ALA A 366 -6.60 -8.58 -5.18
C ALA A 366 -7.00 -7.18 -5.70
N GLY A 367 -6.02 -6.37 -6.12
CA GLY A 367 -6.28 -5.06 -6.73
C GLY A 367 -7.04 -5.14 -8.04
N ALA A 368 -6.71 -6.10 -8.89
CA ALA A 368 -7.43 -6.35 -10.15
C ALA A 368 -8.87 -6.79 -9.91
N LYS A 369 -9.10 -7.71 -8.97
CA LYS A 369 -10.46 -8.15 -8.59
C LYS A 369 -11.28 -6.97 -8.06
N GLN A 370 -10.70 -6.12 -7.20
CA GLN A 370 -11.36 -4.91 -6.72
C GLN A 370 -11.68 -3.94 -7.87
N ALA A 371 -10.75 -3.73 -8.81
CA ALA A 371 -10.99 -2.88 -9.97
C ALA A 371 -12.12 -3.41 -10.86
N VAL A 372 -12.18 -4.72 -11.07
CA VAL A 372 -13.29 -5.39 -11.77
C VAL A 372 -14.61 -5.14 -11.06
N ASP A 373 -14.66 -5.29 -9.73
CA ASP A 373 -15.86 -5.06 -8.92
C ASP A 373 -16.34 -3.61 -9.03
N GLN A 374 -15.42 -2.64 -8.93
CA GLN A 374 -15.73 -1.23 -9.10
C GLN A 374 -16.32 -0.91 -10.49
N LEU A 375 -15.80 -1.54 -11.55
CA LEU A 375 -16.34 -1.34 -12.89
C LEU A 375 -17.73 -1.96 -13.06
N PHE A 376 -17.99 -3.14 -12.49
CA PHE A 376 -19.35 -3.68 -12.45
C PHE A 376 -20.32 -2.75 -11.71
N ASP A 377 -19.91 -2.17 -10.57
CA ASP A 377 -20.74 -1.21 -9.83
C ASP A 377 -21.03 0.06 -10.65
N VAL A 378 -20.02 0.58 -11.36
CA VAL A 378 -20.21 1.74 -12.26
C VAL A 378 -21.17 1.41 -13.41
N ILE A 379 -20.99 0.27 -14.05
CA ILE A 379 -21.78 -0.12 -15.22
C ILE A 379 -23.22 -0.43 -14.83
N CYS A 380 -23.42 -1.25 -13.79
CA CYS A 380 -24.74 -1.74 -13.40
C CYS A 380 -25.55 -0.75 -12.55
N ARG A 381 -24.88 0.08 -11.74
CA ARG A 381 -25.54 0.90 -10.70
C ARG A 381 -25.20 2.36 -10.74
N LYS A 382 -24.27 2.78 -11.61
CA LYS A 382 -23.65 4.11 -11.53
C LYS A 382 -23.08 4.43 -10.14
N ALA A 383 -22.65 3.39 -9.42
CA ALA A 383 -22.08 3.50 -8.08
C ALA A 383 -20.55 3.53 -8.15
N VAL A 384 -19.94 4.44 -7.39
CA VAL A 384 -18.52 4.72 -7.43
C VAL A 384 -17.91 4.53 -6.06
N THR A 385 -16.91 3.66 -5.97
CA THR A 385 -16.12 3.44 -4.75
C THR A 385 -14.68 3.91 -4.99
N ASN A 386 -14.05 4.52 -3.98
CA ASN A 386 -12.69 5.07 -4.08
C ASN A 386 -12.53 6.11 -5.20
N ALA A 387 -13.51 6.98 -5.34
CA ALA A 387 -13.40 8.08 -6.30
C ALA A 387 -12.16 8.94 -6.02
N LYS A 388 -11.47 9.29 -7.10
CA LYS A 388 -10.37 10.26 -7.09
C LYS A 388 -10.87 11.53 -7.77
N GLY A 389 -10.72 12.67 -7.07
CA GLY A 389 -11.30 13.92 -7.56
C GLY A 389 -12.82 13.98 -7.38
N SER A 390 -13.49 14.65 -8.30
CA SER A 390 -14.94 14.84 -8.28
C SER A 390 -15.69 13.65 -8.88
N VAL A 391 -16.88 13.38 -8.33
CA VAL A 391 -17.81 12.40 -8.88
C VAL A 391 -18.77 13.12 -9.82
N PRO A 392 -18.79 12.81 -11.13
CA PRO A 392 -19.68 13.49 -12.08
C PRO A 392 -21.16 13.31 -11.77
N PRO A 393 -22.05 14.20 -12.25
CA PRO A 393 -23.49 14.05 -12.10
C PRO A 393 -24.01 12.71 -12.64
N GLY A 394 -24.97 12.12 -11.95
CA GLY A 394 -25.56 10.82 -12.32
C GLY A 394 -24.85 9.60 -11.72
N TYR A 395 -23.76 9.79 -10.98
CA TYR A 395 -23.12 8.74 -10.21
C TYR A 395 -23.40 8.92 -8.71
N VAL A 396 -23.42 7.79 -7.97
CA VAL A 396 -23.57 7.76 -6.52
C VAL A 396 -22.25 7.34 -5.89
N SER A 397 -21.69 8.17 -5.01
CA SER A 397 -20.47 7.80 -4.27
C SER A 397 -20.82 6.86 -3.12
N LEU A 398 -20.15 5.70 -3.08
CA LEU A 398 -20.20 4.75 -1.97
C LEU A 398 -19.08 4.98 -0.94
N GLY A 399 -18.30 6.06 -1.11
CA GLY A 399 -17.17 6.38 -0.24
C GLY A 399 -15.92 5.59 -0.56
N MET A 400 -15.06 5.44 0.45
CA MET A 400 -13.77 4.75 0.31
C MET A 400 -13.87 3.32 0.84
N THR A 401 -13.35 2.34 0.08
CA THR A 401 -13.04 1.04 0.67
C THR A 401 -11.88 1.21 1.62
N THR A 402 -12.02 0.65 2.81
CA THR A 402 -10.91 0.60 3.75
C THR A 402 -10.15 -0.72 3.57
N PRO A 403 -8.82 -0.68 3.56
CA PRO A 403 -8.02 -1.90 3.60
C PRO A 403 -8.40 -2.77 4.80
N PRO A 404 -8.24 -4.09 4.73
CA PRO A 404 -8.48 -4.97 5.87
C PRO A 404 -7.78 -4.46 7.13
N GLY A 405 -8.53 -4.32 8.24
CA GLY A 405 -8.04 -3.79 9.50
C GLY A 405 -8.19 -2.27 9.67
N ILE A 406 -8.78 -1.54 8.71
CA ILE A 406 -9.01 -0.09 8.77
C ILE A 406 -10.43 0.22 8.29
N GLY A 407 -11.27 0.76 9.17
CA GLY A 407 -12.59 1.28 8.83
C GLY A 407 -13.79 0.49 9.38
N PRO A 408 -15.02 0.91 9.07
CA PRO A 408 -16.22 0.34 9.66
C PRO A 408 -16.45 -1.10 9.23
N VAL A 409 -17.03 -1.89 10.11
CA VAL A 409 -17.54 -3.23 9.79
C VAL A 409 -18.71 -3.08 8.83
N THR A 410 -18.67 -3.82 7.74
CA THR A 410 -19.77 -3.91 6.79
C THR A 410 -20.38 -5.31 6.84
N GLU A 411 -21.59 -5.47 6.30
CA GLU A 411 -22.22 -6.79 6.19
C GLU A 411 -21.32 -7.82 5.50
N SER A 412 -20.56 -7.39 4.50
CA SER A 412 -19.60 -8.28 3.81
C SER A 412 -18.49 -8.80 4.73
N HIS A 413 -18.13 -8.07 5.77
CA HIS A 413 -17.18 -8.55 6.78
C HIS A 413 -17.82 -9.62 7.68
N LEU A 414 -19.07 -9.42 8.07
CA LEU A 414 -19.79 -10.40 8.89
C LEU A 414 -19.99 -11.73 8.15
N LEU A 415 -20.22 -11.69 6.83
CA LEU A 415 -20.36 -12.87 6.00
C LEU A 415 -19.06 -13.70 5.85
N LYS A 416 -17.90 -13.11 6.17
CA LYS A 416 -16.61 -13.81 6.16
C LYS A 416 -16.32 -14.57 7.46
N LEU A 417 -17.10 -14.34 8.51
CA LEU A 417 -16.93 -15.05 9.77
C LEU A 417 -17.41 -16.48 9.65
N THR A 418 -16.59 -17.37 10.16
CA THR A 418 -17.01 -18.76 10.37
C THR A 418 -17.84 -18.88 11.66
N SER A 419 -18.59 -19.98 11.82
CA SER A 419 -19.29 -20.25 13.08
C SER A 419 -18.33 -20.31 14.27
N HIS A 420 -17.09 -20.77 14.04
CA HIS A 420 -16.05 -20.80 15.07
C HIS A 420 -15.64 -19.37 15.47
N ASP A 421 -15.40 -18.47 14.51
CA ASP A 421 -15.09 -17.06 14.80
C ASP A 421 -16.20 -16.38 15.61
N CYS A 422 -17.46 -16.66 15.28
CA CYS A 422 -18.61 -16.10 16.01
C CYS A 422 -18.67 -16.60 17.46
N THR A 423 -18.45 -17.89 17.68
CA THR A 423 -18.41 -18.49 19.02
C THR A 423 -17.26 -17.91 19.84
N GLU A 424 -16.06 -17.83 19.24
CA GLU A 424 -14.87 -17.29 19.91
C GLU A 424 -15.05 -15.82 20.29
N LEU A 425 -15.63 -14.99 19.40
CA LEU A 425 -15.92 -13.59 19.68
C LEU A 425 -16.93 -13.44 20.84
N ALA A 426 -17.98 -14.25 20.86
CA ALA A 426 -18.97 -14.24 21.93
C ALA A 426 -18.32 -14.58 23.27
N ASP A 427 -17.50 -15.62 23.32
CA ASP A 427 -16.78 -16.04 24.55
C ASP A 427 -15.79 -14.98 25.02
N LEU A 428 -15.06 -14.35 24.10
CA LEU A 428 -14.12 -13.26 24.44
C LEU A 428 -14.84 -12.03 24.97
N CYS A 429 -15.94 -11.62 24.35
CA CYS A 429 -16.75 -10.50 24.81
C CYS A 429 -17.29 -10.75 26.22
N ASP A 430 -17.78 -11.95 26.49
CA ASP A 430 -18.31 -12.31 27.80
C ASP A 430 -17.22 -12.32 28.89
N ARG A 431 -16.05 -12.88 28.61
CA ARG A 431 -14.88 -12.84 29.53
C ARG A 431 -14.42 -11.41 29.79
N GLN A 432 -14.24 -10.62 28.76
CA GLN A 432 -13.82 -9.22 28.91
C GLN A 432 -14.85 -8.43 29.69
N SER A 433 -16.15 -8.61 29.42
CA SER A 433 -17.22 -7.94 30.16
C SER A 433 -17.15 -8.23 31.65
N ARG A 434 -16.94 -9.49 32.05
CA ARG A 434 -16.79 -9.87 33.47
C ARG A 434 -15.56 -9.24 34.11
N LEU A 435 -14.43 -9.28 33.44
CA LEU A 435 -13.18 -8.71 33.95
C LEU A 435 -13.23 -7.19 34.08
N TRP A 436 -13.75 -6.50 33.08
CA TRP A 436 -13.93 -5.05 33.13
C TRP A 436 -14.94 -4.65 34.23
N LYS A 437 -16.02 -5.41 34.42
CA LYS A 437 -17.00 -5.18 35.45
C LYS A 437 -16.34 -5.33 36.83
N ALA A 438 -15.60 -6.42 37.06
CA ALA A 438 -14.88 -6.63 38.31
C ALA A 438 -13.91 -5.47 38.62
N LEU A 439 -13.13 -5.02 37.63
CA LEU A 439 -12.24 -3.86 37.80
C LEU A 439 -12.99 -2.56 38.04
N SER A 440 -14.17 -2.35 37.44
CA SER A 440 -14.96 -1.13 37.62
C SER A 440 -15.61 -1.04 39.00
N GLU A 441 -16.00 -2.19 39.55
CA GLU A 441 -16.64 -2.30 40.87
C GLU A 441 -15.62 -2.32 42.05
N THR A 442 -14.33 -2.50 41.76
CA THR A 442 -13.27 -2.55 42.75
C THR A 442 -12.59 -1.18 42.91
N PRO A 443 -12.40 -0.69 44.14
CA PRO A 443 -11.66 0.54 44.40
C PRO A 443 -10.25 0.48 43.81
N THR A 444 -9.77 1.60 43.28
CA THR A 444 -8.49 1.67 42.54
C THR A 444 -7.29 1.11 43.34
N ALA A 445 -7.29 1.33 44.67
CA ALA A 445 -6.23 0.83 45.58
C ALA A 445 -6.20 -0.71 45.68
N GLU A 446 -7.31 -1.39 45.42
CA GLU A 446 -7.47 -2.84 45.56
C GLU A 446 -7.39 -3.59 44.22
N ARG A 447 -7.37 -2.89 43.10
CA ARG A 447 -7.32 -3.48 41.76
C ARG A 447 -6.08 -4.34 41.49
N GLY A 448 -4.99 -4.08 42.24
CA GLY A 448 -3.75 -4.85 42.13
C GLY A 448 -3.93 -6.34 42.36
N GLY A 449 -4.85 -6.74 43.26
CA GLY A 449 -5.17 -8.14 43.50
C GLY A 449 -5.82 -8.83 42.30
N ILE A 450 -6.81 -8.18 41.69
CA ILE A 450 -7.48 -8.70 40.48
C ILE A 450 -6.51 -8.79 39.28
N VAL A 451 -5.66 -7.77 39.13
CA VAL A 451 -4.66 -7.77 38.05
C VAL A 451 -3.61 -8.85 38.26
N ALA A 452 -3.19 -9.11 39.50
CA ALA A 452 -2.26 -10.20 39.79
C ALA A 452 -2.86 -11.59 39.51
N GLU A 453 -4.16 -11.75 39.78
CA GLU A 453 -4.84 -13.04 39.62
C GLU A 453 -5.33 -13.30 38.17
N GLN A 454 -5.82 -12.28 37.49
CA GLN A 454 -6.52 -12.41 36.20
C GLN A 454 -5.90 -11.55 35.07
N GLY A 455 -4.85 -10.78 35.35
CA GLY A 455 -4.28 -9.83 34.40
C GLY A 455 -3.70 -10.51 33.17
N GLU A 456 -3.06 -11.67 33.31
CA GLU A 456 -2.51 -12.42 32.20
C GLU A 456 -3.60 -12.93 31.24
N GLU A 457 -4.71 -13.41 31.82
CA GLU A 457 -5.87 -13.85 31.04
C GLU A 457 -6.54 -12.66 30.32
N LEU A 458 -6.64 -11.52 30.99
CA LEU A 458 -7.16 -10.29 30.39
C LEU A 458 -6.30 -9.84 29.20
N VAL A 459 -4.99 -9.81 29.36
CA VAL A 459 -4.06 -9.45 28.27
C VAL A 459 -4.21 -10.39 27.10
N ARG A 460 -4.17 -11.70 27.31
CA ARG A 460 -4.36 -12.71 26.25
C ARG A 460 -5.72 -12.57 25.54
N SER A 461 -6.78 -12.30 26.28
CA SER A 461 -8.11 -12.13 25.70
C SER A 461 -8.22 -10.85 24.87
N ILE A 462 -7.57 -9.77 25.30
CA ILE A 462 -7.47 -8.52 24.53
C ILE A 462 -6.68 -8.73 23.23
N ASP A 463 -5.53 -9.40 23.30
CA ASP A 463 -4.71 -9.70 22.12
C ASP A 463 -5.49 -10.55 21.11
N ARG A 464 -6.19 -11.57 21.58
CA ARG A 464 -7.02 -12.42 20.72
C ARG A 464 -8.20 -11.68 20.13
N PHE A 465 -8.88 -10.85 20.91
CA PHE A 465 -9.94 -9.98 20.42
C PHE A 465 -9.42 -9.01 19.37
N CYS A 466 -8.23 -8.46 19.56
CA CYS A 466 -7.58 -7.60 18.59
C CYS A 466 -7.32 -8.32 17.25
N LEU A 467 -6.85 -9.57 17.27
CA LEU A 467 -6.63 -10.37 16.07
C LEU A 467 -7.96 -10.66 15.32
N LEU A 468 -9.01 -11.01 16.05
CA LEU A 468 -10.33 -11.22 15.45
C LEU A 468 -10.95 -9.92 14.97
N ALA A 469 -10.74 -8.81 15.69
CA ALA A 469 -11.18 -7.48 15.25
C ALA A 469 -10.47 -7.02 13.97
N GLU A 470 -9.21 -7.40 13.77
CA GLU A 470 -8.52 -7.17 12.48
C GLU A 470 -9.20 -7.94 11.34
N LYS A 471 -9.56 -9.19 11.57
CA LYS A 471 -10.31 -10.00 10.60
C LYS A 471 -11.67 -9.38 10.26
N LEU A 472 -12.33 -8.77 11.24
CA LEU A 472 -13.61 -8.08 11.09
C LEU A 472 -13.49 -6.64 10.59
N ASN A 473 -12.29 -6.10 10.50
CA ASN A 473 -12.09 -4.69 10.20
C ASN A 473 -12.67 -3.73 11.27
N LEU A 474 -12.69 -4.18 12.52
CA LEU A 474 -13.25 -3.42 13.64
C LEU A 474 -12.35 -2.28 14.15
N ARG A 475 -11.20 -2.06 13.53
CA ARG A 475 -10.26 -1.01 13.91
C ARG A 475 -10.34 0.17 12.98
N GLY A 476 -10.56 1.31 13.52
CA GLY A 476 -10.48 2.60 12.88
C GLY A 476 -11.70 3.48 13.15
N PRO A 477 -11.88 3.99 14.38
CA PRO A 477 -12.94 4.96 14.63
C PRO A 477 -12.68 6.32 13.98
N TYR A 478 -11.53 6.50 13.35
CA TYR A 478 -11.08 7.80 12.82
C TYR A 478 -10.84 7.72 11.31
N GLN A 479 -11.91 7.82 10.57
CA GLN A 479 -11.87 8.12 9.14
C GLN A 479 -11.73 9.61 8.86
#